data_9beeb4f67f1e2adf14c7ba18de4dc944
#
_entry.id   9beeb4f67f1e2adf14c7ba18de4dc944
#
_cell.length_a   1.000
_cell.length_b   1.000
_cell.length_c   1.000
_cell.angle_alpha   90.00
_cell.angle_beta   90.00
_cell.angle_gamma   90.00
#
_symmetry.space_group_name_H-M   'P 1'
#
loop_
_entity.id
_entity.type
_entity.pdbx_description
1 polymer ?
#
loop_
_entity_poly.entity_id
_entity_poly.type
_entity_poly.pdbx_seq_one_letter_code
_entity_poly.pdbx_strand_id
1 'polypeptide(L)'
;NKILLAATCALLIMGTTASAWAAAPSKFSVQADEMEYDLQTGDGEAKGHVVIIETTGKATADYAKFNSKKKTSTLMGNVVADREDAHIGCNEFVAHNENEMSAIGSAVITKEGKSLSADRVDYFKQRQYAETVGNWARLTDVDGSVMNAAKIDYDLAKGVANAYGGVDIKSDARNLTAKADS
;
A
#
# COMPACT_ATOMS: atom_id res chain seq x y z
N ASN A 1 -1.36 15.46 31.03
CA ASN A 1 -0.42 16.46 30.53
C ASN A 1 -0.19 16.21 29.05
N LYS A 2 -0.84 17.02 28.21
CA LYS A 2 -0.63 17.02 26.75
C LYS A 2 0.67 17.77 26.51
N ILE A 3 1.66 17.10 25.97
CA ILE A 3 2.89 17.73 25.52
C ILE A 3 2.77 17.89 24.01
N LEU A 4 2.63 19.15 23.58
CA LEU A 4 2.76 19.52 22.18
C LEU A 4 4.26 19.56 21.89
N LEU A 5 4.78 18.60 21.17
CA LEU A 5 6.15 18.60 20.68
C LEU A 5 6.16 18.69 19.17
N ALA A 6 6.45 19.89 18.66
CA ALA A 6 7.03 20.02 17.33
C ALA A 6 8.48 19.53 17.44
N ALA A 7 8.71 18.26 17.20
CA ALA A 7 10.07 17.70 17.28
C ALA A 7 10.18 16.43 16.43
N THR A 8 11.22 16.41 15.65
CA THR A 8 11.80 15.23 15.02
C THR A 8 12.07 14.16 16.10
N CYS A 9 11.17 13.19 16.31
CA CYS A 9 11.38 12.08 17.23
C CYS A 9 11.96 10.87 16.48
N ALA A 10 13.28 10.73 16.54
CA ALA A 10 13.95 9.46 16.29
C ALA A 10 13.83 8.62 17.57
N LEU A 11 12.97 7.62 17.61
CA LEU A 11 12.87 6.67 18.73
C LEU A 11 13.82 5.50 18.51
N LEU A 12 14.95 5.51 19.21
CA LEU A 12 15.82 4.35 19.44
C LEU A 12 15.18 3.46 20.52
N ILE A 13 14.71 2.27 20.13
CA ILE A 13 14.35 1.23 21.10
C ILE A 13 15.56 0.32 21.29
N MET A 14 16.27 0.48 22.41
CA MET A 14 17.26 -0.48 22.90
C MET A 14 16.56 -1.58 23.70
N GLY A 15 16.62 -2.81 23.23
CA GLY A 15 16.20 -4.02 23.95
C GLY A 15 17.34 -5.03 23.99
N THR A 16 17.56 -5.58 25.16
CA THR A 16 18.69 -6.38 25.63
C THR A 16 18.83 -7.77 24.99
N THR A 17 20.06 -8.17 24.88
CA THR A 17 20.74 -9.39 24.43
C THR A 17 20.07 -10.75 24.64
N ALA A 18 19.90 -11.50 23.55
CA ALA A 18 20.14 -12.95 23.45
C ALA A 18 20.57 -13.25 22.01
N SER A 19 21.67 -13.96 21.83
CA SER A 19 22.29 -14.31 20.56
C SER A 19 21.39 -15.21 19.71
N ALA A 20 20.69 -14.60 18.79
CA ALA A 20 20.10 -15.19 17.60
C ALA A 20 20.33 -14.16 16.49
N TRP A 21 20.63 -14.55 15.31
CA TRP A 21 20.91 -13.73 14.14
C TRP A 21 20.03 -12.47 14.12
N ALA A 22 20.63 -11.36 14.50
CA ALA A 22 19.91 -10.11 14.68
C ALA A 22 19.41 -9.64 13.33
N ALA A 23 18.10 -9.74 13.11
CA ALA A 23 17.45 -8.93 12.09
C ALA A 23 17.80 -7.47 12.41
N ALA A 24 18.31 -6.74 11.42
CA ALA A 24 18.63 -5.33 11.58
C ALA A 24 17.39 -4.60 12.14
N PRO A 25 17.55 -3.68 13.12
CA PRO A 25 16.42 -2.98 13.70
C PRO A 25 15.67 -2.26 12.57
N SER A 26 14.38 -2.56 12.45
CA SER A 26 13.52 -1.88 11.48
C SER A 26 13.49 -0.39 11.83
N LYS A 27 13.99 0.44 10.92
CA LYS A 27 13.89 1.89 11.08
C LYS A 27 12.44 2.28 10.80
N PHE A 28 11.77 2.82 11.79
CA PHE A 28 10.45 3.42 11.65
C PHE A 28 10.54 4.87 12.08
N SER A 29 10.15 5.80 11.23
CA SER A 29 10.03 7.21 11.57
C SER A 29 8.79 7.83 10.97
N VAL A 30 8.19 8.77 11.70
CA VAL A 30 7.07 9.60 11.23
C VAL A 30 7.47 11.05 11.36
N GLN A 31 7.21 11.83 10.33
CA GLN A 31 7.35 13.29 10.29
C GLN A 31 6.01 13.89 9.90
N ALA A 32 5.63 14.99 10.50
CA ALA A 32 4.40 15.72 10.20
C ALA A 32 4.50 17.14 10.77
N ASP A 33 3.57 18.02 10.38
CA ASP A 33 3.48 19.37 10.96
C ASP A 33 2.98 19.30 12.41
N GLU A 34 2.04 18.37 12.70
CA GLU A 34 1.50 18.10 14.04
C GLU A 34 1.47 16.60 14.30
N MET A 35 1.79 16.20 15.53
CA MET A 35 1.75 14.79 15.93
C MET A 35 1.31 14.64 17.39
N GLU A 36 0.42 13.67 17.64
CA GLU A 36 0.10 13.16 18.98
C GLU A 36 0.44 11.67 19.03
N TYR A 37 1.08 11.23 20.10
CA TYR A 37 1.46 9.83 20.27
C TYR A 37 1.33 9.39 21.71
N ASP A 38 0.59 8.30 21.95
CA ASP A 38 0.44 7.67 23.25
C ASP A 38 1.45 6.52 23.41
N LEU A 39 2.43 6.71 24.27
CA LEU A 39 3.48 5.72 24.57
C LEU A 39 2.93 4.45 25.23
N GLN A 40 1.78 4.54 25.91
CA GLN A 40 1.19 3.39 26.60
C GLN A 40 0.40 2.51 25.67
N THR A 41 -0.43 3.07 24.81
CA THR A 41 -1.27 2.32 23.87
C THR A 41 -0.56 2.07 22.54
N GLY A 42 0.38 2.92 22.16
CA GLY A 42 1.05 2.93 20.87
C GLY A 42 0.21 3.59 19.75
N ASP A 43 -0.89 4.26 20.12
CA ASP A 43 -1.69 5.02 19.17
C ASP A 43 -1.02 6.34 18.82
N GLY A 44 -1.05 6.68 17.53
CA GLY A 44 -0.51 7.92 17.00
C GLY A 44 -1.43 8.54 15.97
N GLU A 45 -1.40 9.86 15.92
CA GLU A 45 -2.07 10.68 14.93
C GLU A 45 -1.09 11.75 14.43
N ALA A 46 -1.01 11.92 13.10
CA ALA A 46 -0.14 12.87 12.44
C ALA A 46 -0.90 13.66 11.38
N LYS A 47 -0.66 14.98 11.30
CA LYS A 47 -1.36 15.90 10.42
C LYS A 47 -0.38 16.82 9.70
N GLY A 48 -0.67 17.07 8.42
CA GLY A 48 0.10 17.97 7.56
C GLY A 48 1.44 17.38 7.14
N HIS A 49 1.67 17.29 5.83
CA HIS A 49 2.91 16.82 5.21
C HIS A 49 3.47 15.53 5.85
N VAL A 50 2.57 14.58 6.10
CA VAL A 50 2.95 13.33 6.77
C VAL A 50 3.92 12.54 5.89
N VAL A 51 5.05 12.14 6.48
CA VAL A 51 6.03 11.25 5.87
C VAL A 51 6.33 10.12 6.83
N ILE A 52 6.05 8.88 6.41
CA ILE A 52 6.38 7.66 7.14
C ILE A 52 7.51 6.96 6.39
N ILE A 53 8.56 6.62 7.12
CA ILE A 53 9.70 5.89 6.58
C ILE A 53 9.85 4.60 7.38
N GLU A 54 9.86 3.49 6.67
CA GLU A 54 10.17 2.15 7.17
C GLU A 54 11.43 1.61 6.50
N THR A 55 11.98 0.52 7.01
CA THR A 55 13.16 -0.13 6.44
C THR A 55 12.98 -0.47 4.95
N THR A 56 11.75 -0.82 4.55
CA THR A 56 11.44 -1.32 3.20
C THR A 56 10.65 -0.33 2.35
N GLY A 57 10.36 0.89 2.86
CA GLY A 57 9.56 1.83 2.09
C GLY A 57 9.35 3.19 2.73
N LYS A 58 8.70 4.04 1.97
CA LYS A 58 8.30 5.39 2.35
C LYS A 58 6.85 5.61 1.95
N ALA A 59 6.08 6.29 2.80
CA ALA A 59 4.75 6.75 2.45
C ALA A 59 4.59 8.24 2.78
N THR A 60 3.77 8.94 1.99
CA THR A 60 3.38 10.33 2.24
C THR A 60 1.86 10.45 2.22
N ALA A 61 1.31 11.36 3.01
CA ALA A 61 -0.12 11.63 3.10
C ALA A 61 -0.38 13.03 3.70
N ASP A 62 -1.62 13.48 3.68
CA ASP A 62 -2.02 14.69 4.39
C ASP A 62 -2.30 14.42 5.87
N TYR A 63 -2.71 13.18 6.18
CA TYR A 63 -3.10 12.73 7.50
C TYR A 63 -2.78 11.24 7.71
N ALA A 64 -2.39 10.87 8.92
CA ALA A 64 -2.20 9.48 9.31
C ALA A 64 -2.71 9.18 10.72
N LYS A 65 -3.35 8.01 10.87
CA LYS A 65 -3.55 7.32 12.15
C LYS A 65 -2.76 6.03 12.15
N PHE A 66 -2.13 5.68 13.25
CA PHE A 66 -1.40 4.42 13.34
C PHE A 66 -1.39 3.87 14.76
N ASN A 67 -1.20 2.57 14.88
CA ASN A 67 -0.90 1.93 16.15
C ASN A 67 0.39 1.10 16.00
N SER A 68 1.45 1.55 16.64
CA SER A 68 2.78 0.95 16.52
C SER A 68 2.87 -0.46 17.11
N LYS A 69 2.04 -0.78 18.11
CA LYS A 69 2.01 -2.11 18.73
C LYS A 69 1.19 -3.12 17.93
N LYS A 70 0.09 -2.67 17.33
CA LYS A 70 -0.79 -3.51 16.48
C LYS A 70 -0.32 -3.57 15.02
N LYS A 71 0.62 -2.69 14.62
CA LYS A 71 1.12 -2.54 13.24
C LYS A 71 -0.02 -2.27 12.26
N THR A 72 -0.93 -1.41 12.65
CA THR A 72 -2.03 -0.92 11.84
C THR A 72 -1.82 0.54 11.50
N SER A 73 -2.25 0.96 10.31
CA SER A 73 -2.23 2.38 9.93
C SER A 73 -3.31 2.70 8.92
N THR A 74 -3.77 3.95 8.97
CA THR A 74 -4.62 4.55 7.94
C THR A 74 -3.98 5.87 7.53
N LEU A 75 -3.67 6.00 6.24
CA LEU A 75 -3.16 7.21 5.60
C LEU A 75 -4.26 7.80 4.75
N MET A 76 -4.46 9.10 4.78
CA MET A 76 -5.53 9.80 4.05
C MET A 76 -5.01 11.05 3.36
N GLY A 77 -5.56 11.33 2.18
CA GLY A 77 -5.27 12.49 1.35
C GLY A 77 -3.95 12.37 0.61
N ASN A 78 -4.02 12.39 -0.72
CA ASN A 78 -2.87 12.37 -1.61
C ASN A 78 -1.82 11.30 -1.25
N VAL A 79 -2.30 10.09 -0.93
CA VAL A 79 -1.41 9.03 -0.46
C VAL A 79 -0.53 8.54 -1.59
N VAL A 80 0.78 8.58 -1.35
CA VAL A 80 1.80 7.95 -2.21
C VAL A 80 2.67 7.07 -1.33
N ALA A 81 2.80 5.80 -1.68
CA ALA A 81 3.65 4.86 -0.97
C ALA A 81 4.57 4.12 -1.94
N ASP A 82 5.85 4.11 -1.60
CA ASP A 82 6.88 3.36 -2.29
C ASP A 82 7.38 2.27 -1.35
N ARG A 83 7.34 1.03 -1.79
CA ARG A 83 7.82 -0.12 -1.02
C ARG A 83 8.52 -1.10 -1.93
N GLU A 84 9.82 -1.31 -1.70
CA GLU A 84 10.66 -2.12 -2.57
C GLU A 84 10.56 -1.62 -4.03
N ASP A 85 9.95 -2.41 -4.92
CA ASP A 85 9.74 -2.11 -6.34
C ASP A 85 8.28 -1.74 -6.67
N ALA A 86 7.43 -1.61 -5.64
CA ALA A 86 6.02 -1.23 -5.80
C ALA A 86 5.80 0.25 -5.49
N HIS A 87 5.03 0.91 -6.36
CA HIS A 87 4.56 2.29 -6.20
C HIS A 87 3.03 2.28 -6.10
N ILE A 88 2.49 2.92 -5.08
CA ILE A 88 1.05 2.96 -4.78
C ILE A 88 0.61 4.42 -4.72
N GLY A 89 -0.43 4.77 -5.49
CA GLY A 89 -1.14 6.03 -5.40
C GLY A 89 -2.61 5.79 -5.06
N CYS A 90 -3.18 6.51 -4.08
CA CYS A 90 -4.59 6.40 -3.72
C CYS A 90 -5.05 7.60 -2.86
N ASN A 91 -6.34 7.68 -2.55
CA ASN A 91 -6.86 8.67 -1.63
C ASN A 91 -6.72 8.24 -0.16
N GLU A 92 -6.85 6.94 0.10
CA GLU A 92 -6.70 6.35 1.43
C GLU A 92 -5.95 5.02 1.32
N PHE A 93 -5.01 4.80 2.22
CA PHE A 93 -4.30 3.53 2.36
C PHE A 93 -4.47 2.99 3.77
N VAL A 94 -4.92 1.74 3.89
CA VAL A 94 -5.14 1.07 5.18
C VAL A 94 -4.25 -0.15 5.27
N ALA A 95 -3.37 -0.19 6.26
CA ALA A 95 -2.71 -1.41 6.70
C ALA A 95 -3.54 -2.03 7.84
N HIS A 96 -4.28 -3.08 7.55
CA HIS A 96 -5.10 -3.80 8.54
C HIS A 96 -4.24 -4.61 9.51
N ASN A 97 -3.12 -5.08 9.02
CA ASN A 97 -2.06 -5.78 9.74
C ASN A 97 -0.81 -5.88 8.83
N GLU A 98 0.22 -6.62 9.25
CA GLU A 98 1.46 -6.80 8.46
C GLU A 98 1.26 -7.49 7.10
N ASN A 99 0.14 -8.17 6.90
CA ASN A 99 -0.12 -9.04 5.74
C ASN A 99 -1.26 -8.57 4.84
N GLU A 100 -2.10 -7.66 5.32
CA GLU A 100 -3.30 -7.21 4.61
C GLU A 100 -3.34 -5.69 4.52
N MET A 101 -3.47 -5.18 3.30
CA MET A 101 -3.48 -3.76 2.98
C MET A 101 -4.57 -3.46 1.97
N SER A 102 -5.13 -2.26 2.04
CA SER A 102 -6.11 -1.74 1.09
C SER A 102 -5.67 -0.38 0.58
N ALA A 103 -5.63 -0.19 -0.72
CA ALA A 103 -5.55 1.11 -1.38
C ALA A 103 -6.95 1.49 -1.88
N ILE A 104 -7.47 2.63 -1.47
CA ILE A 104 -8.88 3.01 -1.64
C ILE A 104 -8.96 4.38 -2.31
N GLY A 105 -9.88 4.51 -3.26
CA GLY A 105 -10.15 5.74 -3.99
C GLY A 105 -9.10 6.01 -5.08
N SER A 106 -9.47 5.73 -6.33
CA SER A 106 -8.59 5.86 -7.51
C SER A 106 -7.25 5.16 -7.30
N ALA A 107 -7.30 3.96 -6.74
CA ALA A 107 -6.10 3.18 -6.43
C ALA A 107 -5.34 2.81 -7.70
N VAL A 108 -4.04 3.07 -7.70
CA VAL A 108 -3.10 2.67 -8.75
C VAL A 108 -1.91 2.01 -8.06
N ILE A 109 -1.64 0.77 -8.41
CA ILE A 109 -0.46 0.02 -7.92
C ILE A 109 0.39 -0.32 -9.11
N THR A 110 1.65 0.12 -9.11
CA THR A 110 2.62 -0.20 -10.16
C THR A 110 3.74 -1.03 -9.54
N LYS A 111 4.06 -2.15 -10.18
CA LYS A 111 5.15 -3.03 -9.79
C LYS A 111 5.78 -3.66 -11.04
N GLU A 112 7.12 -3.63 -11.13
CA GLU A 112 7.86 -4.22 -12.25
C GLU A 112 7.34 -3.77 -13.63
N GLY A 113 6.90 -2.50 -13.76
CA GLY A 113 6.35 -1.94 -14.99
C GLY A 113 4.90 -2.33 -15.30
N LYS A 114 4.25 -3.18 -14.50
CA LYS A 114 2.83 -3.49 -14.58
C LYS A 114 2.04 -2.55 -13.69
N SER A 115 0.82 -2.20 -14.10
CA SER A 115 -0.05 -1.32 -13.32
C SER A 115 -1.44 -1.93 -13.18
N LEU A 116 -1.94 -1.98 -11.93
CA LEU A 116 -3.31 -2.35 -11.59
C LEU A 116 -4.02 -1.12 -11.02
N SER A 117 -5.16 -0.76 -11.62
CA SER A 117 -5.96 0.39 -11.23
C SER A 117 -7.41 -0.03 -10.98
N ALA A 118 -8.02 0.50 -9.91
CA ALA A 118 -9.42 0.26 -9.55
C ALA A 118 -9.92 1.31 -8.54
N ASP A 119 -11.20 1.26 -8.16
CA ASP A 119 -11.72 2.05 -7.04
C ASP A 119 -11.04 1.67 -5.72
N ARG A 120 -10.79 0.37 -5.54
CA ARG A 120 -10.06 -0.18 -4.41
C ARG A 120 -9.27 -1.41 -4.83
N VAL A 121 -8.07 -1.57 -4.26
CA VAL A 121 -7.25 -2.78 -4.40
C VAL A 121 -6.90 -3.28 -3.01
N ASP A 122 -7.23 -4.53 -2.73
CA ASP A 122 -6.84 -5.25 -1.52
C ASP A 122 -5.65 -6.16 -1.84
N TYR A 123 -4.60 -6.08 -1.01
CA TYR A 123 -3.38 -6.86 -1.18
C TYR A 123 -3.12 -7.75 0.03
N PHE A 124 -2.87 -9.03 -0.24
CA PHE A 124 -2.60 -10.09 0.73
C PHE A 124 -1.16 -10.58 0.58
N LYS A 125 -0.26 -10.04 1.39
CA LYS A 125 1.19 -10.22 1.27
C LYS A 125 1.63 -11.70 1.33
N GLN A 126 1.11 -12.48 2.28
CA GLN A 126 1.49 -13.89 2.42
C GLN A 126 1.10 -14.74 1.22
N ARG A 127 -0.01 -14.40 0.57
CA ARG A 127 -0.50 -15.09 -0.62
C ARG A 127 0.08 -14.51 -1.92
N GLN A 128 0.77 -13.37 -1.83
CA GLN A 128 1.18 -12.58 -3.00
C GLN A 128 0.01 -12.37 -3.99
N TYR A 129 -1.10 -11.91 -3.47
CA TYR A 129 -2.36 -11.85 -4.17
C TYR A 129 -2.99 -10.46 -4.01
N ALA A 130 -3.49 -9.93 -5.12
CA ALA A 130 -4.25 -8.69 -5.13
C ALA A 130 -5.63 -8.92 -5.72
N GLU A 131 -6.66 -8.28 -5.18
CA GLU A 131 -7.99 -8.25 -5.74
C GLU A 131 -8.51 -6.83 -5.83
N THR A 132 -9.24 -6.54 -6.90
CA THR A 132 -9.91 -5.25 -7.06
C THR A 132 -11.33 -5.33 -6.54
N VAL A 133 -11.79 -4.21 -5.95
CA VAL A 133 -13.15 -4.03 -5.45
C VAL A 133 -13.73 -2.77 -6.06
N GLY A 134 -14.92 -2.86 -6.63
CA GLY A 134 -15.59 -1.77 -7.33
C GLY A 134 -16.27 -2.27 -8.59
N ASN A 135 -16.59 -1.35 -9.49
CA ASN A 135 -17.30 -1.64 -10.73
C ASN A 135 -16.40 -1.58 -11.98
N TRP A 136 -15.13 -1.28 -11.80
CA TRP A 136 -14.13 -1.25 -12.86
C TRP A 136 -12.76 -1.62 -12.33
N ALA A 137 -11.97 -2.25 -13.17
CA ALA A 137 -10.57 -2.52 -12.95
C ALA A 137 -9.80 -2.50 -14.26
N ARG A 138 -8.54 -2.11 -14.22
CA ARG A 138 -7.63 -2.08 -15.35
C ARG A 138 -6.26 -2.61 -14.96
N LEU A 139 -5.80 -3.62 -15.69
CA LEU A 139 -4.44 -4.12 -15.63
C LEU A 139 -3.71 -3.74 -16.92
N THR A 140 -2.53 -3.13 -16.77
CA THR A 140 -1.63 -2.81 -17.88
C THR A 140 -0.34 -3.60 -17.70
N ASP A 141 0.07 -4.35 -18.70
CA ASP A 141 1.33 -5.11 -18.70
C ASP A 141 2.48 -4.28 -19.30
N VAL A 142 3.71 -4.73 -19.09
CA VAL A 142 4.96 -4.09 -19.58
C VAL A 142 5.02 -3.95 -21.09
N ASP A 143 4.36 -4.83 -21.84
CA ASP A 143 4.28 -4.80 -23.31
C ASP A 143 3.21 -3.84 -23.85
N GLY A 144 2.54 -3.08 -22.98
CA GLY A 144 1.44 -2.18 -23.31
C GLY A 144 0.08 -2.88 -23.46
N SER A 145 0.02 -4.20 -23.24
CA SER A 145 -1.26 -4.92 -23.21
C SER A 145 -2.14 -4.42 -22.07
N VAL A 146 -3.42 -4.25 -22.34
CA VAL A 146 -4.41 -3.72 -21.40
C VAL A 146 -5.57 -4.69 -21.25
N MET A 147 -5.93 -4.99 -20.01
CA MET A 147 -7.14 -5.72 -19.63
C MET A 147 -8.04 -4.80 -18.81
N ASN A 148 -9.29 -4.63 -19.26
CA ASN A 148 -10.33 -3.94 -18.49
C ASN A 148 -11.41 -4.94 -18.12
N ALA A 149 -11.99 -4.81 -16.93
CA ALA A 149 -13.06 -5.66 -16.43
C ALA A 149 -13.80 -4.95 -15.28
N ALA A 150 -14.91 -5.52 -14.81
CA ALA A 150 -15.53 -5.04 -13.57
C ALA A 150 -14.68 -5.41 -12.34
N LYS A 151 -14.06 -6.59 -12.36
CA LYS A 151 -13.17 -7.07 -11.30
C LYS A 151 -11.95 -7.78 -11.90
N ILE A 152 -10.78 -7.60 -11.28
CA ILE A 152 -9.55 -8.33 -11.59
C ILE A 152 -8.96 -8.88 -10.29
N ASP A 153 -8.67 -10.17 -10.28
CA ASP A 153 -7.89 -10.85 -9.25
C ASP A 153 -6.51 -11.18 -9.83
N TYR A 154 -5.44 -10.84 -9.11
CA TYR A 154 -4.08 -11.05 -9.61
C TYR A 154 -3.24 -11.87 -8.62
N ASP A 155 -2.89 -13.09 -9.01
CA ASP A 155 -1.93 -13.96 -8.34
C ASP A 155 -0.51 -13.54 -8.81
N LEU A 156 0.16 -12.74 -7.99
CA LEU A 156 1.49 -12.21 -8.33
C LEU A 156 2.56 -13.32 -8.33
N ALA A 157 2.38 -14.36 -7.47
CA ALA A 157 3.33 -15.46 -7.40
C ALA A 157 3.33 -16.30 -8.68
N LYS A 158 2.17 -16.46 -9.31
CA LYS A 158 2.01 -17.21 -10.56
C LYS A 158 2.04 -16.30 -11.80
N GLY A 159 1.92 -14.98 -11.64
CA GLY A 159 1.76 -14.05 -12.77
C GLY A 159 0.45 -14.24 -13.53
N VAL A 160 -0.62 -14.69 -12.84
CA VAL A 160 -1.93 -14.99 -13.45
C VAL A 160 -2.97 -13.98 -12.99
N ALA A 161 -3.60 -13.31 -13.96
CA ALA A 161 -4.76 -12.44 -13.73
C ALA A 161 -6.04 -13.14 -14.18
N ASN A 162 -7.08 -13.08 -13.33
CA ASN A 162 -8.43 -13.49 -13.67
C ASN A 162 -9.31 -12.23 -13.70
N ALA A 163 -10.08 -12.07 -14.76
CA ALA A 163 -10.95 -10.92 -14.97
C ALA A 163 -12.41 -11.34 -15.08
N TYR A 164 -13.31 -10.55 -14.52
CA TYR A 164 -14.72 -10.86 -14.43
C TYR A 164 -15.57 -9.62 -14.79
N GLY A 165 -16.67 -9.86 -15.51
CA GLY A 165 -17.68 -8.86 -15.86
C GLY A 165 -17.20 -7.88 -16.94
N GLY A 166 -17.71 -8.05 -18.16
CA GLY A 166 -17.41 -7.17 -19.29
C GLY A 166 -15.93 -7.08 -19.63
N VAL A 167 -15.26 -8.20 -19.80
CA VAL A 167 -13.81 -8.27 -20.01
C VAL A 167 -13.45 -7.80 -21.43
N ASP A 168 -12.54 -6.82 -21.52
CA ASP A 168 -11.95 -6.32 -22.76
C ASP A 168 -10.43 -6.40 -22.66
N ILE A 169 -9.78 -7.13 -23.57
CA ILE A 169 -8.33 -7.28 -23.64
C ILE A 169 -7.84 -6.73 -24.97
N LYS A 170 -6.83 -5.85 -24.92
CA LYS A 170 -6.12 -5.32 -26.07
C LYS A 170 -4.63 -5.55 -25.89
N SER A 171 -3.99 -6.04 -26.92
CA SER A 171 -2.55 -6.21 -26.98
C SER A 171 -2.05 -5.85 -28.37
N ASP A 172 -1.45 -4.67 -28.50
CA ASP A 172 -0.87 -4.22 -29.76
C ASP A 172 0.34 -5.07 -30.15
N ALA A 173 1.14 -5.50 -29.19
CA ALA A 173 2.32 -6.34 -29.40
C ALA A 173 1.96 -7.73 -29.95
N ARG A 174 0.75 -8.24 -29.70
CA ARG A 174 0.28 -9.55 -30.12
C ARG A 174 -0.83 -9.48 -31.18
N ASN A 175 -1.21 -8.27 -31.60
CA ASN A 175 -2.35 -8.02 -32.47
C ASN A 175 -3.62 -8.76 -32.00
N LEU A 176 -3.86 -8.75 -30.69
CA LEU A 176 -4.96 -9.45 -30.03
C LEU A 176 -5.99 -8.45 -29.53
N THR A 177 -7.24 -8.68 -29.86
CA THR A 177 -8.40 -8.04 -29.19
C THR A 177 -9.39 -9.15 -28.82
N ALA A 178 -9.75 -9.25 -27.55
CA ALA A 178 -10.76 -10.17 -27.07
C ALA A 178 -11.78 -9.42 -26.20
N LYS A 179 -13.06 -9.77 -26.35
CA LYS A 179 -14.16 -9.27 -25.54
C LYS A 179 -14.97 -10.45 -25.02
N ALA A 180 -15.33 -10.43 -23.75
CA ALA A 180 -16.25 -11.38 -23.16
C ALA A 180 -17.32 -10.61 -22.38
N ASP A 181 -18.57 -10.85 -22.73
CA ASP A 181 -19.73 -10.36 -21.99
C ASP A 181 -20.08 -11.36 -20.89
N SER A 182 -20.57 -10.86 -19.78
CA SER A 182 -21.04 -11.66 -18.63
C SER A 182 -22.46 -12.13 -18.84
#